data_8c4e2647c1849fcf17e1068be108a85e
#
_entry.id   8c4e2647c1849fcf17e1068be108a85e
#
_cell.length_a   1.000
_cell.length_b   1.000
_cell.length_c   1.000
_cell.angle_alpha   90.00
_cell.angle_beta   90.00
_cell.angle_gamma   90.00
#
_symmetry.space_group_name_H-M   'P 1'
#
loop_
_entity.id
_entity.type
_entity.pdbx_description
1 polymer ?
#
loop_
_entity_poly.entity_id
_entity_poly.type
_entity_poly.pdbx_seq_one_letter_code
_entity_poly.pdbx_strand_id
1 'polypeptide(L)'
;LAIAVAEPAPFRIEIDTPPTAILQRGSMNLKVRAIRDEGFDNAITLRLPWKPSGIGSSGTISLPKGKSEIDYPLTANGGAAIGTWKIVVLGEAGTKTGPIIVSSALTELRIEKPFMNIKIEMAAIERGQAGDLFCKVEQLRPFEGEAVVQLIGLPAHTSTESRKITKDTKELIFPIQSTKDARARTSKTLFTAINIPWNGHVLRQSAGSGGQLRIDNPPKPRKNAPPKPKAKPVAAKKEVPKPKPKKPLSRLEKLRLIAKERAAERRAQTSP
;
A
#
# COMPACT_ATOMS: atom_id res chain seq x y z
N LEU A 1 -23.64 -44.25 -26.38
CA LEU A 1 -23.50 -42.78 -26.30
C LEU A 1 -24.87 -42.19 -25.98
N ALA A 2 -25.06 -41.52 -24.87
CA ALA A 2 -26.30 -40.84 -24.55
C ALA A 2 -26.26 -39.45 -25.20
N ILE A 3 -27.25 -39.09 -25.99
CA ILE A 3 -27.39 -37.78 -26.62
C ILE A 3 -28.64 -37.14 -26.04
N ALA A 4 -28.48 -35.95 -25.49
CA ALA A 4 -29.60 -35.12 -25.04
C ALA A 4 -29.76 -33.92 -25.99
N VAL A 5 -30.95 -33.63 -26.39
CA VAL A 5 -31.32 -32.41 -27.12
C VAL A 5 -31.78 -31.41 -26.05
N ALA A 6 -31.06 -30.31 -25.91
CA ALA A 6 -31.40 -29.24 -24.99
C ALA A 6 -31.71 -27.96 -25.76
N GLU A 7 -32.61 -27.13 -25.22
CA GLU A 7 -32.86 -25.79 -25.75
C GLU A 7 -31.58 -24.93 -25.59
N PRO A 8 -31.28 -24.05 -26.55
CA PRO A 8 -30.15 -23.13 -26.43
C PRO A 8 -30.34 -22.21 -25.20
N ALA A 9 -29.27 -21.97 -24.49
CA ALA A 9 -29.32 -21.01 -23.37
C ALA A 9 -29.56 -19.59 -23.93
N PRO A 10 -30.44 -18.79 -23.29
CA PRO A 10 -30.80 -17.44 -23.77
C PRO A 10 -29.73 -16.39 -23.49
N PHE A 11 -28.53 -16.78 -23.06
CA PHE A 11 -27.39 -15.90 -22.86
C PHE A 11 -26.08 -16.68 -22.95
N ARG A 12 -24.99 -15.94 -23.18
CA ARG A 12 -23.62 -16.46 -23.17
C ARG A 12 -22.77 -15.59 -22.28
N ILE A 13 -21.76 -16.18 -21.65
CA ILE A 13 -20.78 -15.48 -20.81
C ILE A 13 -19.42 -15.48 -21.51
N GLU A 14 -18.80 -14.33 -21.57
CA GLU A 14 -17.46 -14.11 -22.07
C GLU A 14 -16.58 -13.43 -21.03
N ILE A 15 -15.29 -13.76 -21.04
CA ILE A 15 -14.27 -13.13 -20.21
C ILE A 15 -13.28 -12.47 -21.16
N ASP A 16 -13.04 -11.18 -20.99
CA ASP A 16 -11.95 -10.51 -21.68
C ASP A 16 -10.63 -11.05 -21.14
N THR A 17 -9.74 -11.49 -22.04
CA THR A 17 -8.38 -11.88 -21.62
C THR A 17 -7.69 -10.69 -20.96
N PRO A 18 -7.26 -10.82 -19.69
CA PRO A 18 -6.61 -9.72 -18.99
C PRO A 18 -5.35 -9.27 -19.73
N PRO A 19 -5.20 -7.99 -20.06
CA PRO A 19 -4.02 -7.48 -20.77
C PRO A 19 -2.75 -7.56 -19.92
N THR A 20 -2.89 -7.66 -18.59
CA THR A 20 -1.77 -7.73 -17.64
C THR A 20 -1.89 -8.93 -16.74
N ALA A 21 -0.80 -9.33 -16.11
CA ALA A 21 -0.81 -10.31 -15.04
C ALA A 21 -1.36 -9.71 -13.74
N ILE A 22 -1.94 -10.54 -12.87
CA ILE A 22 -2.15 -10.18 -11.47
C ILE A 22 -0.85 -10.44 -10.70
N LEU A 23 -0.42 -9.47 -9.91
CA LEU A 23 0.79 -9.62 -9.09
C LEU A 23 0.48 -10.32 -7.78
N GLN A 24 1.42 -11.09 -7.25
CA GLN A 24 1.35 -11.51 -5.85
C GLN A 24 1.19 -10.27 -4.94
N ARG A 25 0.31 -10.34 -3.95
CA ARG A 25 -0.14 -9.20 -3.13
C ARG A 25 -0.81 -8.10 -3.94
N GLY A 26 -1.35 -8.44 -5.10
CA GLY A 26 -2.02 -7.52 -6.01
C GLY A 26 -3.50 -7.77 -6.14
N SER A 27 -4.14 -6.93 -6.94
CA SER A 27 -5.55 -7.05 -7.30
C SER A 27 -5.75 -6.64 -8.74
N MET A 28 -6.78 -7.20 -9.37
CA MET A 28 -7.23 -6.81 -10.69
C MET A 28 -8.73 -7.01 -10.81
N ASN A 29 -9.33 -6.38 -11.79
CA ASN A 29 -10.70 -6.66 -12.18
C ASN A 29 -10.69 -7.49 -13.47
N LEU A 30 -11.39 -8.60 -13.43
CA LEU A 30 -11.65 -9.42 -14.62
C LEU A 30 -12.93 -8.91 -15.26
N LYS A 31 -12.87 -8.45 -16.50
CA LYS A 31 -14.05 -7.98 -17.20
C LYS A 31 -14.84 -9.17 -17.72
N VAL A 32 -16.09 -9.29 -17.28
CA VAL A 32 -17.02 -10.33 -17.67
C VAL A 32 -18.17 -9.70 -18.45
N ARG A 33 -18.47 -10.27 -19.61
CA ARG A 33 -19.60 -9.85 -20.46
C ARG A 33 -20.66 -10.93 -20.54
N ALA A 34 -21.91 -10.49 -20.60
CA ALA A 34 -23.04 -11.35 -20.92
C ALA A 34 -23.65 -10.90 -22.26
N ILE A 35 -23.65 -11.79 -23.22
CA ILE A 35 -24.37 -11.62 -24.49
C ILE A 35 -25.73 -12.24 -24.26
N ARG A 36 -26.78 -11.44 -24.34
CA ARG A 36 -28.17 -11.85 -24.11
C ARG A 36 -28.92 -11.97 -25.42
N ASP A 37 -29.73 -13.00 -25.57
CA ASP A 37 -30.64 -13.12 -26.67
C ASP A 37 -31.83 -12.16 -26.51
N GLU A 38 -32.51 -11.88 -27.61
CA GLU A 38 -33.66 -10.97 -27.60
C GLU A 38 -34.74 -11.47 -26.61
N GLY A 39 -35.23 -10.55 -25.79
CA GLY A 39 -36.25 -10.84 -24.77
C GLY A 39 -35.70 -11.44 -23.46
N PHE A 40 -34.41 -11.77 -23.38
CA PHE A 40 -33.80 -12.24 -22.14
C PHE A 40 -33.08 -11.10 -21.40
N ASP A 41 -33.62 -10.64 -20.27
CA ASP A 41 -33.13 -9.46 -19.56
C ASP A 41 -32.92 -9.71 -18.05
N ASN A 42 -33.00 -10.99 -17.61
CA ASN A 42 -32.90 -11.35 -16.19
C ASN A 42 -31.49 -11.09 -15.62
N ALA A 43 -31.38 -10.86 -14.30
CA ALA A 43 -30.12 -10.81 -13.62
C ALA A 43 -29.37 -12.14 -13.76
N ILE A 44 -28.04 -12.09 -13.88
CA ILE A 44 -27.17 -13.27 -14.01
C ILE A 44 -26.23 -13.30 -12.82
N THR A 45 -26.24 -14.37 -12.06
CA THR A 45 -25.29 -14.60 -10.96
C THR A 45 -24.02 -15.22 -11.52
N LEU A 46 -22.90 -14.54 -11.34
CA LEU A 46 -21.58 -14.96 -11.81
C LEU A 46 -20.77 -15.58 -10.68
N ARG A 47 -20.04 -16.65 -10.96
CA ARG A 47 -19.11 -17.26 -10.01
C ARG A 47 -17.89 -17.86 -10.70
N LEU A 48 -16.73 -17.86 -10.04
CA LEU A 48 -15.57 -18.66 -10.41
C LEU A 48 -15.64 -20.00 -9.68
N PRO A 49 -15.88 -21.11 -10.38
CA PRO A 49 -16.00 -22.44 -9.75
C PRO A 49 -14.65 -22.95 -9.22
N TRP A 50 -13.58 -22.53 -9.87
CA TRP A 50 -12.21 -22.90 -9.52
C TRP A 50 -11.26 -21.69 -9.68
N LYS A 51 -10.26 -21.62 -8.81
CA LYS A 51 -9.24 -20.58 -8.79
C LYS A 51 -7.87 -21.17 -8.48
N PRO A 52 -6.79 -20.61 -9.05
CA PRO A 52 -5.43 -20.98 -8.65
C PRO A 52 -5.22 -20.73 -7.15
N SER A 53 -4.32 -21.53 -6.56
CA SER A 53 -3.96 -21.33 -5.15
C SER A 53 -3.50 -19.91 -4.89
N GLY A 54 -4.02 -19.30 -3.81
CA GLY A 54 -3.70 -17.94 -3.41
C GLY A 54 -4.47 -16.83 -4.14
N ILE A 55 -5.37 -17.18 -5.06
CA ILE A 55 -6.31 -16.23 -5.67
C ILE A 55 -7.61 -16.17 -4.87
N GLY A 56 -7.95 -14.98 -4.42
CA GLY A 56 -9.23 -14.64 -3.80
C GLY A 56 -10.17 -13.96 -4.79
N SER A 57 -11.46 -14.20 -4.63
CA SER A 57 -12.53 -13.50 -5.35
C SER A 57 -13.78 -13.44 -4.49
N SER A 58 -14.74 -12.60 -4.86
CA SER A 58 -16.10 -12.71 -4.33
C SER A 58 -16.67 -14.10 -4.67
N GLY A 59 -17.46 -14.67 -3.75
CA GLY A 59 -18.07 -15.97 -3.98
C GLY A 59 -19.00 -15.94 -5.21
N THR A 60 -19.88 -14.94 -5.23
CA THR A 60 -20.80 -14.65 -6.33
C THR A 60 -20.89 -13.15 -6.54
N ILE A 61 -21.15 -12.74 -7.80
CA ILE A 61 -21.45 -11.36 -8.18
C ILE A 61 -22.69 -11.38 -9.06
N SER A 62 -23.62 -10.49 -8.82
CA SER A 62 -24.81 -10.36 -9.66
C SER A 62 -24.58 -9.34 -10.76
N LEU A 63 -24.67 -9.75 -12.00
CA LEU A 63 -24.80 -8.87 -13.15
C LEU A 63 -26.27 -8.45 -13.24
N PRO A 64 -26.59 -7.17 -12.99
CA PRO A 64 -27.97 -6.71 -12.91
C PRO A 64 -28.74 -6.91 -14.24
N LYS A 65 -30.07 -6.91 -14.13
CA LYS A 65 -30.97 -6.88 -15.27
C LYS A 65 -30.57 -5.78 -16.26
N GLY A 66 -30.56 -6.08 -17.55
CA GLY A 66 -30.24 -5.15 -18.62
C GLY A 66 -28.78 -4.71 -18.74
N LYS A 67 -27.90 -5.14 -17.83
CA LYS A 67 -26.47 -4.88 -17.94
C LYS A 67 -25.77 -5.98 -18.74
N SER A 68 -24.84 -5.58 -19.61
CA SER A 68 -24.08 -6.48 -20.49
C SER A 68 -22.67 -6.77 -19.96
N GLU A 69 -22.15 -5.99 -19.02
CA GLU A 69 -20.79 -6.19 -18.49
C GLU A 69 -20.67 -5.84 -17.01
N ILE A 70 -19.69 -6.46 -16.35
CA ILE A 70 -19.36 -6.19 -14.95
C ILE A 70 -17.89 -6.52 -14.70
N ASP A 71 -17.30 -5.79 -13.75
CA ASP A 71 -15.97 -6.07 -13.22
C ASP A 71 -16.05 -7.12 -12.12
N TYR A 72 -15.33 -8.23 -12.29
CA TYR A 72 -15.21 -9.30 -11.32
C TYR A 72 -13.87 -9.16 -10.58
N PRO A 73 -13.85 -8.67 -9.30
CA PRO A 73 -12.61 -8.40 -8.58
C PRO A 73 -11.89 -9.68 -8.18
N LEU A 74 -10.60 -9.73 -8.49
CA LEU A 74 -9.67 -10.76 -8.07
C LEU A 74 -8.58 -10.15 -7.19
N THR A 75 -8.14 -10.92 -6.20
CA THR A 75 -6.99 -10.58 -5.35
C THR A 75 -6.01 -11.74 -5.35
N ALA A 76 -4.72 -11.45 -5.27
CA ALA A 76 -3.68 -12.46 -5.11
C ALA A 76 -2.96 -12.23 -3.78
N ASN A 77 -2.87 -13.24 -2.93
CA ASN A 77 -2.07 -13.16 -1.72
C ASN A 77 -0.56 -13.30 -2.01
N GLY A 78 0.29 -13.21 -1.00
CA GLY A 78 1.74 -13.30 -1.17
C GLY A 78 2.26 -14.69 -1.55
N GLY A 79 1.43 -15.74 -1.40
CA GLY A 79 1.74 -17.13 -1.77
C GLY A 79 1.00 -17.59 -3.03
N ALA A 80 0.40 -16.67 -3.81
CA ALA A 80 -0.31 -17.04 -5.03
C ALA A 80 0.62 -17.78 -6.00
N ALA A 81 0.11 -18.89 -6.55
CA ALA A 81 0.89 -19.77 -7.43
C ALA A 81 1.22 -19.06 -8.74
N ILE A 82 2.51 -18.71 -8.91
CA ILE A 82 3.03 -18.04 -10.11
C ILE A 82 2.88 -18.95 -11.32
N GLY A 83 2.47 -18.40 -12.46
CA GLY A 83 2.29 -19.11 -13.69
C GLY A 83 1.10 -18.62 -14.50
N THR A 84 0.80 -19.33 -15.59
CA THR A 84 -0.36 -19.10 -16.44
C THR A 84 -1.41 -20.18 -16.15
N TRP A 85 -2.60 -19.74 -15.80
CA TRP A 85 -3.69 -20.59 -15.35
C TRP A 85 -4.92 -20.38 -16.24
N LYS A 86 -5.63 -21.45 -16.55
CA LYS A 86 -6.91 -21.34 -17.26
C LYS A 86 -8.03 -21.23 -16.23
N ILE A 87 -8.84 -20.19 -16.36
CA ILE A 87 -10.00 -19.91 -15.52
C ILE A 87 -11.27 -19.87 -16.36
N VAL A 88 -12.41 -20.06 -15.71
CA VAL A 88 -13.74 -20.01 -16.31
C VAL A 88 -14.70 -19.34 -15.36
N VAL A 89 -15.64 -18.57 -15.89
CA VAL A 89 -16.76 -18.00 -15.13
C VAL A 89 -18.04 -18.73 -15.51
N LEU A 90 -18.80 -19.13 -14.49
CA LEU A 90 -20.15 -19.65 -14.67
C LEU A 90 -21.15 -18.51 -14.44
N GLY A 91 -22.12 -18.39 -15.33
CA GLY A 91 -23.27 -17.51 -15.20
C GLY A 91 -24.54 -18.36 -14.98
N GLU A 92 -25.29 -18.01 -13.94
CA GLU A 92 -26.56 -18.65 -13.61
C GLU A 92 -27.69 -17.63 -13.65
N ALA A 93 -28.76 -17.94 -14.33
CA ALA A 93 -29.96 -17.10 -14.39
C ALA A 93 -31.24 -17.94 -14.33
N GLY A 94 -32.24 -17.40 -13.65
CA GLY A 94 -33.57 -18.00 -13.62
C GLY A 94 -34.31 -17.76 -14.92
N THR A 95 -35.00 -18.79 -15.42
CA THR A 95 -35.93 -18.73 -16.55
C THR A 95 -37.30 -19.25 -16.14
N LYS A 96 -38.28 -19.20 -17.04
CA LYS A 96 -39.63 -19.73 -16.75
C LYS A 96 -39.62 -21.22 -16.52
N THR A 97 -38.64 -21.93 -17.10
CA THR A 97 -38.49 -23.39 -17.04
C THR A 97 -37.52 -23.86 -15.95
N GLY A 98 -36.88 -22.92 -15.25
CA GLY A 98 -35.91 -23.22 -14.19
C GLY A 98 -34.59 -22.45 -14.34
N PRO A 99 -33.61 -22.69 -13.48
CA PRO A 99 -32.30 -22.07 -13.57
C PRO A 99 -31.50 -22.65 -14.74
N ILE A 100 -30.84 -21.78 -15.50
CA ILE A 100 -29.90 -22.16 -16.55
C ILE A 100 -28.50 -21.73 -16.13
N ILE A 101 -27.51 -22.60 -16.28
CA ILE A 101 -26.12 -22.36 -16.03
C ILE A 101 -25.33 -22.46 -17.33
N VAL A 102 -24.57 -21.42 -17.65
CA VAL A 102 -23.63 -21.39 -18.78
C VAL A 102 -22.22 -21.09 -18.29
N SER A 103 -21.24 -21.64 -19.00
CA SER A 103 -19.84 -21.35 -18.78
C SER A 103 -19.28 -20.42 -19.85
N SER A 104 -18.35 -19.56 -19.46
CA SER A 104 -17.51 -18.88 -20.44
C SER A 104 -16.55 -19.85 -21.12
N ALA A 105 -15.88 -19.43 -22.19
CA ALA A 105 -14.67 -20.09 -22.66
C ALA A 105 -13.57 -20.00 -21.59
N LEU A 106 -12.60 -20.92 -21.63
CA LEU A 106 -11.41 -20.89 -20.80
C LEU A 106 -10.54 -19.69 -21.18
N THR A 107 -10.19 -18.86 -20.20
CA THR A 107 -9.36 -17.67 -20.39
C THR A 107 -8.09 -17.78 -19.54
N GLU A 108 -6.99 -17.23 -20.03
CA GLU A 108 -5.71 -17.26 -19.31
C GLU A 108 -5.64 -16.16 -18.26
N LEU A 109 -5.30 -16.55 -17.03
CA LEU A 109 -4.92 -15.68 -15.93
C LEU A 109 -3.44 -15.86 -15.62
N ARG A 110 -2.63 -14.84 -15.83
CA ARG A 110 -1.21 -14.85 -15.49
C ARG A 110 -1.00 -14.29 -14.09
N ILE A 111 -0.22 -15.00 -13.27
CA ILE A 111 0.16 -14.60 -11.91
C ILE A 111 1.67 -14.41 -11.89
N GLU A 112 2.14 -13.25 -11.46
CA GLU A 112 3.56 -12.89 -11.46
C GLU A 112 4.04 -12.41 -10.10
N LYS A 113 5.38 -12.38 -9.94
CA LYS A 113 6.06 -11.84 -8.73
C LYS A 113 5.76 -10.36 -8.58
N PRO A 114 5.77 -9.83 -7.34
CA PRO A 114 5.63 -8.41 -7.09
C PRO A 114 6.82 -7.62 -7.65
N PHE A 115 6.63 -6.33 -7.91
CA PHE A 115 7.71 -5.44 -8.36
C PHE A 115 8.58 -4.96 -7.21
N MET A 116 8.02 -4.82 -6.02
CA MET A 116 8.73 -4.29 -4.87
C MET A 116 8.15 -4.78 -3.55
N ASN A 117 8.98 -4.76 -2.52
CA ASN A 117 8.56 -4.83 -1.13
C ASN A 117 8.69 -3.44 -0.50
N ILE A 118 7.77 -3.09 0.39
CA ILE A 118 7.85 -1.88 1.21
C ILE A 118 7.79 -2.31 2.67
N LYS A 119 8.76 -1.86 3.47
CA LYS A 119 8.76 -2.04 4.93
C LYS A 119 8.41 -0.70 5.56
N ILE A 120 7.27 -0.63 6.22
CA ILE A 120 6.83 0.54 6.96
C ILE A 120 7.49 0.52 8.34
N GLU A 121 8.21 1.57 8.69
CA GLU A 121 8.79 1.72 10.02
C GLU A 121 7.72 2.23 11.01
N MET A 122 7.90 1.95 12.30
CA MET A 122 6.99 2.45 13.32
C MET A 122 7.18 3.96 13.49
N ALA A 123 6.10 4.72 13.42
CA ALA A 123 6.09 6.14 13.68
C ALA A 123 5.22 6.48 14.90
N ALA A 124 5.58 7.56 15.60
CA ALA A 124 4.79 8.15 16.65
C ALA A 124 4.60 9.63 16.38
N ILE A 125 3.37 10.10 16.46
CA ILE A 125 3.00 11.50 16.27
C ILE A 125 2.12 11.97 17.44
N GLU A 126 2.20 13.24 17.77
CA GLU A 126 1.29 13.83 18.74
C GLU A 126 -0.05 14.21 18.09
N ARG A 127 -1.12 14.08 18.84
CA ARG A 127 -2.45 14.49 18.43
C ARG A 127 -2.47 15.98 18.10
N GLY A 128 -2.97 16.32 16.91
CA GLY A 128 -3.01 17.71 16.41
C GLY A 128 -1.68 18.20 15.84
N GLN A 129 -0.71 17.32 15.65
CA GLN A 129 0.59 17.63 15.04
C GLN A 129 0.82 16.82 13.76
N ALA A 130 1.76 17.28 12.95
CA ALA A 130 2.29 16.54 11.82
C ALA A 130 3.52 15.73 12.25
N GLY A 131 3.80 14.65 11.53
CA GLY A 131 5.01 13.84 11.70
C GLY A 131 5.25 12.98 10.48
N ASP A 132 6.43 12.39 10.37
CA ASP A 132 6.86 11.62 9.21
C ASP A 132 6.82 10.13 9.49
N LEU A 133 6.29 9.37 8.53
CA LEU A 133 6.34 7.91 8.49
C LEU A 133 7.36 7.49 7.44
N PHE A 134 8.39 6.81 7.88
CA PHE A 134 9.47 6.33 7.03
C PHE A 134 9.16 4.91 6.51
N CYS A 135 9.45 4.69 5.23
CA CYS A 135 9.29 3.40 4.58
C CYS A 135 10.57 3.07 3.81
N LYS A 136 11.05 1.82 3.93
CA LYS A 136 12.12 1.29 3.10
C LYS A 136 11.53 0.57 1.90
N VAL A 137 12.04 0.85 0.72
CA VAL A 137 11.61 0.26 -0.55
C VAL A 137 12.70 -0.67 -1.04
N GLU A 138 12.35 -1.93 -1.23
CA GLU A 138 13.19 -2.94 -1.85
C GLU A 138 12.64 -3.25 -3.24
N GLN A 139 13.36 -2.87 -4.27
CA GLN A 139 13.01 -3.18 -5.66
C GLN A 139 13.34 -4.64 -5.97
N LEU A 140 12.34 -5.40 -6.44
CA LEU A 140 12.51 -6.80 -6.85
C LEU A 140 12.58 -6.94 -8.37
N ARG A 141 11.89 -6.05 -9.09
CA ARG A 141 11.85 -5.98 -10.55
C ARG A 141 11.85 -4.52 -10.98
N PRO A 142 12.60 -4.17 -12.04
CA PRO A 142 12.55 -2.81 -12.59
C PRO A 142 11.17 -2.55 -13.25
N PHE A 143 10.75 -1.31 -13.22
CA PHE A 143 9.61 -0.79 -13.97
C PHE A 143 9.98 0.56 -14.59
N GLU A 144 9.25 0.96 -15.61
CA GLU A 144 9.47 2.25 -16.26
C GLU A 144 8.47 3.30 -15.76
N GLY A 145 8.92 4.57 -15.75
CA GLY A 145 8.10 5.68 -15.31
C GLY A 145 7.99 5.81 -13.78
N GLU A 146 6.89 6.39 -13.33
CA GLU A 146 6.60 6.68 -11.91
C GLU A 146 5.44 5.82 -11.41
N ALA A 147 5.68 5.04 -10.36
CA ALA A 147 4.61 4.36 -9.63
C ALA A 147 4.05 5.28 -8.54
N VAL A 148 2.74 5.22 -8.33
CA VAL A 148 2.05 6.00 -7.30
C VAL A 148 1.81 5.10 -6.10
N VAL A 149 2.31 5.51 -4.94
CA VAL A 149 2.15 4.80 -3.66
C VAL A 149 1.22 5.58 -2.74
N GLN A 150 0.20 4.91 -2.24
CA GLN A 150 -0.76 5.43 -1.28
C GLN A 150 -0.64 4.67 0.03
N LEU A 151 -0.64 5.37 1.15
CA LEU A 151 -0.69 4.77 2.48
C LEU A 151 -2.15 4.55 2.88
N ILE A 152 -2.49 3.31 3.16
CA ILE A 152 -3.85 2.87 3.51
C ILE A 152 -3.89 2.39 4.97
N GLY A 153 -5.07 2.45 5.60
CA GLY A 153 -5.28 1.97 6.97
C GLY A 153 -4.91 2.99 8.05
N LEU A 154 -4.81 4.26 7.67
CA LEU A 154 -4.61 5.36 8.62
C LEU A 154 -5.77 5.44 9.63
N PRO A 155 -5.49 5.80 10.90
CA PRO A 155 -6.53 6.08 11.88
C PRO A 155 -7.45 7.23 11.44
N ALA A 156 -8.67 7.26 11.97
CA ALA A 156 -9.57 8.40 11.75
C ALA A 156 -8.91 9.71 12.20
N HIS A 157 -9.22 10.79 11.49
CA HIS A 157 -8.66 12.13 11.74
C HIS A 157 -7.15 12.25 11.52
N THR A 158 -6.59 11.35 10.68
CA THR A 158 -5.24 11.46 10.13
C THR A 158 -5.27 11.36 8.61
N SER A 159 -4.38 12.09 7.96
CA SER A 159 -4.30 12.12 6.50
C SER A 159 -2.84 12.17 6.02
N THR A 160 -2.62 11.74 4.81
CA THR A 160 -1.35 11.88 4.09
C THR A 160 -1.62 11.94 2.60
N GLU A 161 -0.67 12.44 1.86
CA GLU A 161 -0.73 12.47 0.39
C GLU A 161 -0.08 11.22 -0.21
N SER A 162 -0.50 10.89 -1.44
CA SER A 162 0.18 9.86 -2.23
C SER A 162 1.58 10.32 -2.61
N ARG A 163 2.49 9.36 -2.77
CA ARG A 163 3.87 9.60 -3.17
C ARG A 163 4.18 8.91 -4.49
N LYS A 164 5.03 9.54 -5.29
CA LYS A 164 5.56 8.96 -6.52
C LYS A 164 6.93 8.36 -6.24
N ILE A 165 7.18 7.20 -6.81
CA ILE A 165 8.46 6.50 -6.73
C ILE A 165 8.89 6.04 -8.11
N THR A 166 10.18 5.93 -8.30
CA THR A 166 10.83 5.37 -9.51
C THR A 166 11.53 4.06 -9.17
N LYS A 167 12.07 3.38 -10.17
CA LYS A 167 12.85 2.14 -9.99
C LYS A 167 14.05 2.29 -9.05
N ASP A 168 14.58 3.51 -8.86
CA ASP A 168 15.79 3.77 -8.06
C ASP A 168 15.46 4.22 -6.63
N THR A 169 14.18 4.40 -6.30
CA THR A 169 13.73 4.86 -4.98
C THR A 169 13.95 3.78 -3.94
N LYS A 170 14.78 4.05 -2.92
CA LYS A 170 15.08 3.13 -1.80
C LYS A 170 14.35 3.48 -0.52
N GLU A 171 13.95 4.75 -0.38
CA GLU A 171 13.28 5.26 0.81
C GLU A 171 12.09 6.13 0.40
N LEU A 172 11.05 6.12 1.23
CA LEU A 172 9.82 6.86 1.00
C LEU A 172 9.34 7.45 2.33
N ILE A 173 8.96 8.71 2.30
CA ILE A 173 8.47 9.42 3.49
C ILE A 173 7.04 9.88 3.24
N PHE A 174 6.15 9.50 4.16
CA PHE A 174 4.78 9.98 4.20
C PHE A 174 4.63 11.01 5.33
N PRO A 175 4.41 12.30 5.02
CA PRO A 175 4.05 13.29 6.03
C PRO A 175 2.60 12.99 6.47
N ILE A 176 2.45 12.59 7.72
CA ILE A 176 1.16 12.33 8.34
C ILE A 176 0.69 13.58 9.06
N GLN A 177 -0.51 14.02 8.78
CA GLN A 177 -1.18 15.09 9.51
C GLN A 177 -2.21 14.48 10.45
N SER A 178 -2.21 14.93 11.71
CA SER A 178 -3.17 14.53 12.73
C SER A 178 -3.98 15.74 13.19
N THR A 179 -5.29 15.60 13.28
CA THR A 179 -6.13 16.66 13.86
C THR A 179 -6.25 16.50 15.38
N LYS A 180 -6.76 17.54 16.06
CA LYS A 180 -7.02 17.51 17.51
C LYS A 180 -8.06 16.45 17.92
N ASP A 181 -8.87 15.96 16.99
CA ASP A 181 -9.91 14.96 17.22
C ASP A 181 -9.41 13.51 17.06
N ALA A 182 -8.17 13.34 16.61
CA ALA A 182 -7.56 12.03 16.49
C ALA A 182 -7.45 11.36 17.87
N ARG A 183 -7.83 10.07 17.95
CA ARG A 183 -7.74 9.33 19.22
C ARG A 183 -6.32 8.84 19.44
N ALA A 184 -5.80 9.06 20.68
CA ALA A 184 -4.52 8.48 21.07
C ALA A 184 -4.61 6.95 21.10
N ARG A 185 -3.94 6.29 20.16
CA ARG A 185 -3.91 4.83 20.01
C ARG A 185 -2.77 4.42 19.08
N THR A 186 -2.42 3.14 19.14
CA THR A 186 -1.56 2.51 18.12
C THR A 186 -2.44 1.80 17.08
N SER A 187 -2.30 2.18 15.82
CA SER A 187 -2.86 1.47 14.67
C SER A 187 -1.80 0.55 14.09
N LYS A 188 -2.18 -0.71 13.80
CA LYS A 188 -1.32 -1.74 13.19
C LYS A 188 -1.83 -2.18 11.82
N THR A 189 -2.72 -1.40 11.23
CA THR A 189 -3.45 -1.73 9.99
C THR A 189 -2.88 -1.05 8.75
N LEU A 190 -1.74 -0.37 8.87
CA LEU A 190 -1.15 0.34 7.75
C LEU A 190 -0.56 -0.62 6.74
N PHE A 191 -0.79 -0.31 5.48
CA PHE A 191 -0.14 -0.92 4.34
C PHE A 191 -0.09 0.09 3.19
N THR A 192 0.68 -0.21 2.15
CA THR A 192 0.75 0.64 0.96
C THR A 192 0.02 -0.03 -0.21
N ALA A 193 -0.77 0.77 -0.93
CA ALA A 193 -1.32 0.42 -2.24
C ALA A 193 -0.46 1.10 -3.31
N ILE A 194 0.01 0.33 -4.27
CA ILE A 194 0.96 0.77 -5.29
C ILE A 194 0.33 0.57 -6.65
N ASN A 195 0.26 1.64 -7.43
CA ASN A 195 -0.17 1.62 -8.82
C ASN A 195 1.07 1.78 -9.71
N ILE A 196 1.40 0.75 -10.46
CA ILE A 196 2.61 0.67 -11.29
C ILE A 196 2.20 0.78 -12.75
N PRO A 197 2.69 1.76 -13.53
CA PRO A 197 2.46 1.81 -14.97
C PRO A 197 3.20 0.65 -15.64
N TRP A 198 2.52 -0.06 -16.53
CA TRP A 198 3.08 -1.20 -17.25
C TRP A 198 2.41 -1.36 -18.62
N ASN A 199 3.15 -1.10 -19.71
CA ASN A 199 2.66 -1.27 -21.08
C ASN A 199 1.29 -0.61 -21.34
N GLY A 200 1.10 0.63 -20.91
CA GLY A 200 -0.16 1.37 -21.07
C GLY A 200 -1.28 0.99 -20.12
N HIS A 201 -1.03 0.06 -19.19
CA HIS A 201 -1.97 -0.37 -18.15
C HIS A 201 -1.44 -0.03 -16.75
N VAL A 202 -2.27 -0.26 -15.74
CA VAL A 202 -1.88 -0.07 -14.34
C VAL A 202 -1.96 -1.40 -13.60
N LEU A 203 -0.82 -1.85 -13.11
CA LEU A 203 -0.73 -2.99 -12.20
C LEU A 203 -0.93 -2.49 -10.77
N ARG A 204 -1.74 -3.22 -10.00
CA ARG A 204 -1.99 -2.91 -8.58
C ARG A 204 -1.30 -3.91 -7.69
N GLN A 205 -0.53 -3.41 -6.74
CA GLN A 205 0.21 -4.19 -5.75
C GLN A 205 0.02 -3.59 -4.36
N SER A 206 -0.02 -4.43 -3.33
CA SER A 206 0.01 -3.99 -1.92
C SER A 206 1.33 -4.45 -1.27
N ALA A 207 1.86 -3.64 -0.37
CA ALA A 207 3.07 -3.96 0.38
C ALA A 207 3.02 -3.34 1.79
N GLY A 208 3.94 -3.73 2.67
CA GLY A 208 4.09 -3.13 3.99
C GLY A 208 2.99 -3.46 4.98
N SER A 209 2.34 -4.63 4.87
CA SER A 209 1.29 -5.04 5.81
C SER A 209 1.80 -5.04 7.25
N GLY A 210 0.98 -4.50 8.19
CA GLY A 210 1.32 -4.47 9.62
C GLY A 210 2.16 -3.27 10.05
N GLY A 211 2.30 -2.26 9.18
CA GLY A 211 2.88 -0.97 9.57
C GLY A 211 2.15 -0.35 10.76
N GLN A 212 2.89 0.34 11.63
CA GLN A 212 2.37 0.86 12.88
C GLN A 212 2.50 2.37 12.96
N LEU A 213 1.39 3.03 13.33
CA LEU A 213 1.35 4.44 13.66
C LEU A 213 0.78 4.60 15.06
N ARG A 214 1.55 5.23 15.96
CA ARG A 214 1.11 5.58 17.30
C ARG A 214 0.76 7.06 17.35
N ILE A 215 -0.42 7.36 17.86
CA ILE A 215 -0.86 8.74 18.15
C ILE A 215 -0.81 8.91 19.66
N ASP A 216 -0.01 9.86 20.12
CA ASP A 216 0.14 10.18 21.53
C ASP A 216 -0.68 11.43 21.92
N ASN A 217 -1.10 11.49 23.18
CA ASN A 217 -1.65 12.73 23.72
C ASN A 217 -0.56 13.77 23.86
N PRO A 218 -0.85 15.06 23.65
CA PRO A 218 0.10 16.12 23.95
C PRO A 218 0.52 16.03 25.43
N PRO A 219 1.78 16.30 25.73
CA PRO A 219 2.28 16.24 27.11
C PRO A 219 1.47 17.17 28.00
N LYS A 220 1.01 16.66 29.15
CA LYS A 220 0.31 17.50 30.12
C LYS A 220 1.25 18.65 30.56
N PRO A 221 0.79 19.91 30.60
CA PRO A 221 1.58 20.98 31.07
C PRO A 221 2.04 20.67 32.52
N ARG A 222 3.34 20.69 32.72
CA ARG A 222 3.90 20.47 34.07
C ARG A 222 3.37 21.57 35.00
N LYS A 223 2.57 21.21 36.01
CA LYS A 223 1.96 22.12 36.96
C LYS A 223 2.99 22.93 37.77
N ASN A 224 4.29 22.64 37.70
CA ASN A 224 5.38 23.24 38.41
C ASN A 224 6.55 23.68 37.50
N ALA A 225 6.26 24.19 36.29
CA ALA A 225 7.31 24.92 35.58
C ALA A 225 7.47 26.29 36.26
N PRO A 226 8.68 26.67 36.75
CA PRO A 226 8.90 28.02 37.26
C PRO A 226 8.54 29.03 36.16
N PRO A 227 7.90 30.17 36.51
CA PRO A 227 7.47 31.15 35.50
C PRO A 227 8.70 31.61 34.71
N LYS A 228 8.60 31.55 33.38
CA LYS A 228 9.62 32.15 32.51
C LYS A 228 9.87 33.57 32.97
N PRO A 229 11.14 33.99 33.21
CA PRO A 229 11.44 35.39 33.59
C PRO A 229 10.84 36.31 32.51
N LYS A 230 9.95 37.21 32.94
CA LYS A 230 9.44 38.28 32.06
C LYS A 230 10.64 39.09 31.58
N ALA A 231 10.87 39.16 30.29
CA ALA A 231 11.88 40.01 29.71
C ALA A 231 11.60 41.46 30.11
N LYS A 232 12.50 42.04 30.92
CA LYS A 232 12.51 43.48 31.20
C LYS A 232 13.00 44.21 29.94
N PRO A 233 12.47 45.38 29.59
CA PRO A 233 12.95 46.14 28.44
C PRO A 233 14.40 46.57 28.71
N VAL A 234 15.28 46.18 27.82
CA VAL A 234 16.72 46.55 27.90
C VAL A 234 16.87 47.89 27.19
N ALA A 235 17.18 48.91 27.99
CA ALA A 235 17.74 50.18 27.51
C ALA A 235 19.18 49.93 27.03
N ALA A 236 19.51 50.47 25.87
CA ALA A 236 20.79 50.31 25.22
C ALA A 236 21.97 50.89 26.06
N LYS A 237 22.98 50.07 26.30
CA LYS A 237 24.36 50.53 26.50
C LYS A 237 25.34 49.53 25.92
N LYS A 238 26.17 50.03 25.00
CA LYS A 238 27.29 49.32 24.40
C LYS A 238 28.35 49.06 25.45
N GLU A 239 28.72 47.77 25.65
CA GLU A 239 30.00 47.41 26.26
C GLU A 239 30.59 46.17 25.59
N VAL A 240 31.90 46.22 25.39
CA VAL A 240 32.77 45.26 24.70
C VAL A 240 32.80 43.91 25.41
N PRO A 241 32.70 42.74 24.74
CA PRO A 241 32.64 41.44 25.41
C PRO A 241 34.04 40.97 25.85
N LYS A 242 34.20 40.72 27.15
CA LYS A 242 35.32 39.96 27.73
C LYS A 242 35.14 38.45 27.37
N PRO A 243 36.22 37.70 27.09
CA PRO A 243 36.15 36.30 26.74
C PRO A 243 35.66 35.45 27.93
N LYS A 244 34.63 34.62 27.68
CA LYS A 244 34.08 33.66 28.67
C LYS A 244 35.08 32.52 28.91
N PRO A 245 35.28 32.08 30.16
CA PRO A 245 36.11 30.92 30.48
C PRO A 245 35.50 29.65 29.85
N LYS A 246 36.33 28.86 29.15
CA LYS A 246 35.95 27.59 28.54
C LYS A 246 35.53 26.62 29.64
N LYS A 247 34.34 26.06 29.54
CA LYS A 247 33.88 24.97 30.42
C LYS A 247 34.85 23.81 30.37
N PRO A 248 35.20 23.17 31.49
CA PRO A 248 36.05 21.99 31.50
C PRO A 248 35.37 20.86 30.69
N LEU A 249 36.14 20.24 29.80
CA LEU A 249 35.69 19.13 28.95
C LEU A 249 35.17 17.96 29.80
N SER A 250 34.05 17.40 29.42
CA SER A 250 33.50 16.21 30.06
C SER A 250 34.47 15.01 29.91
N ARG A 251 34.36 14.03 30.80
CA ARG A 251 35.18 12.81 30.74
C ARG A 251 35.12 12.10 29.36
N LEU A 252 33.96 12.17 28.73
CA LEU A 252 33.72 11.54 27.42
C LEU A 252 34.40 12.32 26.28
N GLU A 253 34.43 13.63 26.35
CA GLU A 253 35.13 14.50 25.38
C GLU A 253 36.66 14.37 25.49
N LYS A 254 37.17 14.25 26.72
CA LYS A 254 38.61 13.95 26.95
C LYS A 254 39.02 12.60 26.36
N LEU A 255 38.21 11.56 26.53
CA LEU A 255 38.48 10.24 25.94
C LEU A 255 38.45 10.25 24.42
N ARG A 256 37.54 11.04 23.82
CA ARG A 256 37.48 11.21 22.35
C ARG A 256 38.69 11.95 21.80
N LEU A 257 39.20 12.97 22.51
CA LEU A 257 40.42 13.67 22.12
C LEU A 257 41.64 12.75 22.16
N ILE A 258 41.80 11.99 23.24
CA ILE A 258 42.91 11.01 23.37
C ILE A 258 42.82 9.94 22.30
N ALA A 259 41.63 9.44 21.96
CA ALA A 259 41.46 8.46 20.92
C ALA A 259 41.82 9.04 19.53
N LYS A 260 41.50 10.30 19.27
CA LYS A 260 41.84 10.99 18.03
C LYS A 260 43.32 11.25 17.88
N GLU A 261 44.00 11.63 18.95
CA GLU A 261 45.46 11.81 18.99
C GLU A 261 46.20 10.49 18.75
N ARG A 262 45.83 9.40 19.43
CA ARG A 262 46.40 8.07 19.19
C ARG A 262 46.17 7.56 17.76
N ALA A 263 45.03 7.89 17.15
CA ALA A 263 44.76 7.53 15.76
C ALA A 263 45.62 8.34 14.78
N ALA A 264 45.91 9.62 15.09
CA ALA A 264 46.79 10.46 14.30
C ALA A 264 48.28 9.99 14.41
N GLU A 265 48.75 9.64 15.60
CA GLU A 265 50.09 9.10 15.83
C GLU A 265 50.30 7.75 15.08
N ARG A 266 49.29 6.86 15.07
CA ARG A 266 49.35 5.62 14.30
C ARG A 266 49.44 5.86 12.80
N ARG A 267 48.77 6.89 12.28
CA ARG A 267 48.84 7.28 10.87
C ARG A 267 50.18 7.89 10.49
N ALA A 268 50.81 8.64 11.39
CA ALA A 268 52.16 9.20 11.18
C ALA A 268 53.27 8.16 11.22
N GLN A 269 53.09 7.02 11.92
CA GLN A 269 54.05 5.91 11.97
C GLN A 269 53.90 4.90 10.85
N THR A 270 52.85 4.98 10.02
CA THR A 270 52.56 4.06 8.91
C THR A 270 52.73 4.65 7.53
N SER A 271 53.27 5.88 7.40
CA SER A 271 53.70 6.43 6.10
C SER A 271 55.18 6.20 5.90
N PRO A 272 55.56 5.51 4.78
CA PRO A 272 56.96 5.25 4.42
C PRO A 272 57.69 6.52 3.98
#